data_b06b3e70c19e6ae6fe301a6a5e0edfc7
#
_entry.id   b06b3e70c19e6ae6fe301a6a5e0edfc7
#
_cell.length_a   1.000
_cell.length_b   1.000
_cell.length_c   1.000
_cell.angle_alpha   90.00
_cell.angle_beta   90.00
_cell.angle_gamma   90.00
#
_symmetry.space_group_name_H-M   'P 1'
#
loop_
_entity.id
_entity.type
_entity.pdbx_description
1 polymer ?
#
loop_
_entity_poly.entity_id
_entity_poly.type
_entity_poly.pdbx_seq_one_letter_code
_entity_poly.pdbx_strand_id
1 'polypeptide(L)'
;MKEKIQSLNKPIEIEGGLRLVYQEPKEYTRYYSVYHGQKYADSYFRRSPETLVEVASIFDCGYFIMEGETTIGGVFLKPNFMSDLFVVPPYKDYEGLVHKLLNYVKKISATEDKIIVREVVEEHVAAYKQLGCKIQEVNVWMIRPTEPMKAILPEGYSSRAVSSEDDNDIACLLMKAYKANPAYKQVGTKEDYLLHVNEFLDQHKHNKIMDKYSRVVIDNRTNNIVGVCLHMEFEDYPLIMSLVVDPDHQQRGLGRYLLTHSIHSSSAWYPATRLSVIKDNSAIKLYEDLGFLRSKTIIDMYFACKRE
;
A
#
# COMPACT_ATOMS: atom_id res chain seq x y z
N MET A 1 -12.93 -13.49 22.72
CA MET A 1 -11.73 -13.88 21.95
C MET A 1 -11.72 -15.39 21.65
N LYS A 2 -11.82 -16.29 22.66
CA LYS A 2 -11.86 -17.77 22.43
C LYS A 2 -13.06 -18.25 21.59
N GLU A 3 -14.25 -17.67 21.74
CA GLU A 3 -15.42 -18.02 20.93
C GLU A 3 -15.31 -17.57 19.47
N LYS A 4 -14.66 -16.42 19.20
CA LYS A 4 -14.38 -15.94 17.84
C LYS A 4 -13.40 -16.87 17.12
N ILE A 5 -12.42 -17.40 17.84
CA ILE A 5 -11.42 -18.37 17.32
C ILE A 5 -12.09 -19.73 17.04
N GLN A 6 -13.03 -20.19 17.87
CA GLN A 6 -13.74 -21.45 17.64
C GLN A 6 -14.69 -21.40 16.43
N SER A 7 -15.27 -20.23 16.11
CA SER A 7 -16.10 -20.08 14.90
C SER A 7 -15.25 -19.96 13.60
N LEU A 8 -14.03 -19.48 13.68
CA LEU A 8 -13.09 -19.36 12.56
C LEU A 8 -12.42 -20.72 12.19
N ASN A 9 -12.36 -21.66 13.13
CA ASN A 9 -11.67 -22.94 12.95
C ASN A 9 -12.46 -24.01 12.18
N LYS A 10 -13.71 -23.74 11.78
CA LYS A 10 -14.44 -24.67 10.91
C LYS A 10 -14.09 -24.41 9.46
N PRO A 11 -13.65 -25.44 8.70
CA PRO A 11 -13.44 -25.31 7.27
C PRO A 11 -14.71 -24.79 6.60
N ILE A 12 -14.54 -23.85 5.67
CA ILE A 12 -15.63 -23.28 4.89
C ILE A 12 -15.65 -23.96 3.54
N GLU A 13 -16.73 -24.69 3.25
CA GLU A 13 -16.90 -25.33 1.94
C GLU A 13 -17.21 -24.26 0.88
N ILE A 14 -16.49 -24.31 -0.23
CA ILE A 14 -16.72 -23.51 -1.42
C ILE A 14 -16.95 -24.39 -2.66
N GLU A 15 -17.25 -23.77 -3.80
CA GLU A 15 -17.54 -24.47 -5.05
C GLU A 15 -16.42 -25.43 -5.46
N GLY A 16 -16.81 -26.59 -6.02
CA GLY A 16 -15.87 -27.57 -6.56
C GLY A 16 -15.20 -28.45 -5.50
N GLY A 17 -15.80 -28.59 -4.31
CA GLY A 17 -15.28 -29.43 -3.23
C GLY A 17 -14.03 -28.87 -2.56
N LEU A 18 -13.75 -27.58 -2.75
CA LEU A 18 -12.65 -26.89 -2.09
C LEU A 18 -13.07 -26.40 -0.70
N ARG A 19 -12.10 -26.29 0.19
CA ARG A 19 -12.29 -25.77 1.55
C ARG A 19 -11.38 -24.59 1.81
N LEU A 20 -11.89 -23.56 2.47
CA LEU A 20 -11.10 -22.49 3.07
C LEU A 20 -10.87 -22.82 4.53
N VAL A 21 -9.60 -22.89 4.93
CA VAL A 21 -9.19 -23.19 6.29
C VAL A 21 -8.41 -22.02 6.83
N TYR A 22 -8.99 -21.33 7.83
CA TYR A 22 -8.32 -20.21 8.49
C TYR A 22 -6.97 -20.64 9.04
N GLN A 23 -5.98 -19.78 8.91
CA GLN A 23 -4.65 -19.98 9.41
C GLN A 23 -4.24 -18.86 10.35
N GLU A 24 -3.63 -19.22 11.47
CA GLU A 24 -2.94 -18.26 12.30
C GLU A 24 -1.84 -17.55 11.49
N PRO A 25 -1.60 -16.24 11.71
CA PRO A 25 -0.68 -15.45 10.90
C PRO A 25 0.68 -16.11 10.69
N LYS A 26 1.25 -16.72 11.72
CA LYS A 26 2.55 -17.40 11.65
C LYS A 26 2.56 -18.60 10.69
N GLU A 27 1.50 -19.42 10.70
CA GLU A 27 1.40 -20.58 9.81
C GLU A 27 1.07 -20.15 8.37
N TYR A 28 0.19 -19.17 8.21
CA TYR A 28 -0.12 -18.59 6.90
C TYR A 28 1.12 -18.03 6.22
N THR A 29 1.92 -17.28 6.96
CA THR A 29 3.14 -16.63 6.46
C THR A 29 4.17 -17.61 5.90
N ARG A 30 4.23 -18.84 6.36
CA ARG A 30 5.17 -19.86 5.83
C ARG A 30 4.94 -20.14 4.33
N TYR A 31 3.68 -20.18 3.90
CA TYR A 31 3.32 -20.36 2.49
C TYR A 31 3.32 -19.03 1.76
N TYR A 32 2.74 -18.01 2.36
CA TYR A 32 2.65 -16.67 1.80
C TYR A 32 4.01 -16.10 1.40
N SER A 33 5.01 -16.21 2.27
CA SER A 33 6.37 -15.72 1.99
C SER A 33 7.03 -16.40 0.78
N VAL A 34 6.71 -17.65 0.52
CA VAL A 34 7.28 -18.41 -0.60
C VAL A 34 6.48 -18.19 -1.88
N TYR A 35 5.18 -18.37 -1.84
CA TYR A 35 4.38 -18.46 -3.06
C TYR A 35 3.81 -17.11 -3.51
N HIS A 36 3.55 -16.20 -2.59
CA HIS A 36 3.14 -14.84 -2.92
C HIS A 36 4.33 -13.89 -2.94
N GLY A 37 5.09 -13.81 -1.85
CA GLY A 37 6.21 -12.87 -1.71
C GLY A 37 7.26 -12.98 -2.82
N GLN A 38 7.59 -14.21 -3.26
CA GLN A 38 8.54 -14.43 -4.36
C GLN A 38 8.02 -13.92 -5.72
N LYS A 39 6.72 -13.92 -5.92
CA LYS A 39 6.09 -13.49 -7.17
C LYS A 39 6.20 -11.98 -7.38
N TYR A 40 6.23 -11.21 -6.30
CA TYR A 40 6.34 -9.75 -6.28
C TYR A 40 7.74 -9.26 -5.91
N ALA A 41 8.56 -10.15 -5.33
CA ALA A 41 9.88 -9.79 -4.90
C ALA A 41 10.76 -9.52 -6.12
N ASP A 42 10.88 -8.27 -6.46
CA ASP A 42 12.18 -7.79 -6.84
C ASP A 42 13.11 -8.13 -5.68
N SER A 43 14.28 -8.69 -6.01
CA SER A 43 15.26 -9.22 -5.07
C SER A 43 15.71 -8.24 -3.96
N TYR A 44 15.29 -7.00 -4.02
CA TYR A 44 15.59 -5.91 -3.10
C TYR A 44 14.65 -5.82 -1.88
N PHE A 45 13.45 -6.45 -1.93
CA PHE A 45 12.43 -6.32 -0.89
C PHE A 45 12.12 -7.66 -0.22
N ARG A 46 13.14 -8.32 0.26
CA ARG A 46 12.93 -9.46 1.13
C ARG A 46 12.50 -8.97 2.50
N ARG A 47 11.22 -9.13 2.78
CA ARG A 47 10.67 -8.90 4.12
C ARG A 47 11.19 -9.96 5.07
N SER A 48 11.47 -9.58 6.30
CA SER A 48 11.78 -10.57 7.35
C SER A 48 10.55 -11.46 7.60
N PRO A 49 10.73 -12.71 8.04
CA PRO A 49 9.60 -13.56 8.44
C PRO A 49 8.73 -12.91 9.51
N GLU A 50 9.33 -12.16 10.42
CA GLU A 50 8.66 -11.43 11.50
C GLU A 50 7.73 -10.36 10.92
N THR A 51 8.21 -9.52 10.02
CA THR A 51 7.42 -8.50 9.32
C THR A 51 6.26 -9.10 8.55
N LEU A 52 6.45 -10.24 7.88
CA LEU A 52 5.36 -10.92 7.18
C LEU A 52 4.29 -11.45 8.13
N VAL A 53 4.68 -11.92 9.32
CA VAL A 53 3.72 -12.31 10.38
C VAL A 53 2.93 -11.10 10.86
N GLU A 54 3.57 -9.94 11.04
CA GLU A 54 2.89 -8.69 11.42
C GLU A 54 1.87 -8.27 10.36
N VAL A 55 2.24 -8.27 9.09
CA VAL A 55 1.33 -7.98 7.97
C VAL A 55 0.14 -8.93 7.96
N ALA A 56 0.39 -10.24 8.09
CA ALA A 56 -0.68 -11.23 8.13
C ALA A 56 -1.59 -11.05 9.36
N SER A 57 -1.05 -10.58 10.49
CA SER A 57 -1.80 -10.29 11.71
C SER A 57 -2.72 -9.07 11.57
N ILE A 58 -2.29 -8.04 10.80
CA ILE A 58 -3.12 -6.87 10.52
C ILE A 58 -4.38 -7.26 9.72
N PHE A 59 -4.24 -8.13 8.74
CA PHE A 59 -5.37 -8.61 7.95
C PHE A 59 -6.27 -9.55 8.76
N ASP A 60 -5.70 -10.43 9.59
CA ASP A 60 -6.40 -11.44 10.42
C ASP A 60 -7.51 -12.21 9.67
N CYS A 61 -7.26 -12.52 8.40
CA CYS A 61 -8.18 -13.21 7.52
C CYS A 61 -7.46 -14.06 6.45
N GLY A 62 -6.34 -14.67 6.81
CA GLY A 62 -5.58 -15.57 5.96
C GLY A 62 -6.20 -16.98 5.94
N TYR A 63 -6.52 -17.48 4.75
CA TYR A 63 -7.05 -18.83 4.54
C TYR A 63 -6.18 -19.63 3.61
N PHE A 64 -5.87 -20.88 3.97
CA PHE A 64 -5.44 -21.86 3.00
C PHE A 64 -6.62 -22.37 2.19
N ILE A 65 -6.40 -22.60 0.91
CA ILE A 65 -7.33 -23.22 -0.02
C ILE A 65 -6.93 -24.68 -0.12
N MET A 66 -7.83 -25.57 0.30
CA MET A 66 -7.57 -27.00 0.39
C MET A 66 -8.38 -27.77 -0.67
N GLU A 67 -7.73 -28.72 -1.32
CA GLU A 67 -8.37 -29.79 -2.11
C GLU A 67 -8.09 -31.13 -1.42
N GLY A 68 -9.11 -31.74 -0.82
CA GLY A 68 -8.90 -32.82 0.13
C GLY A 68 -7.99 -32.36 1.29
N GLU A 69 -6.87 -33.07 1.50
CA GLU A 69 -5.87 -32.73 2.54
C GLU A 69 -4.68 -31.90 1.99
N THR A 70 -4.75 -31.49 0.72
CA THR A 70 -3.65 -30.78 0.07
C THR A 70 -3.93 -29.27 0.04
N THR A 71 -2.97 -28.46 0.48
CA THR A 71 -2.99 -27.02 0.30
C THR A 71 -2.64 -26.68 -1.15
N ILE A 72 -3.59 -26.10 -1.89
CA ILE A 72 -3.43 -25.72 -3.30
C ILE A 72 -3.23 -24.23 -3.50
N GLY A 73 -3.42 -23.41 -2.45
CA GLY A 73 -3.24 -21.97 -2.49
C GLY A 73 -3.56 -21.30 -1.16
N GLY A 74 -3.55 -19.96 -1.18
CA GLY A 74 -3.96 -19.16 -0.05
C GLY A 74 -4.42 -17.76 -0.47
N VAL A 75 -5.19 -17.11 0.40
CA VAL A 75 -5.80 -15.81 0.13
C VAL A 75 -6.13 -15.10 1.44
N PHE A 76 -6.01 -13.77 1.50
CA PHE A 76 -6.69 -12.96 2.52
C PHE A 76 -8.12 -12.70 2.07
N LEU A 77 -9.11 -13.06 2.88
CA LEU A 77 -10.50 -13.01 2.50
C LEU A 77 -11.43 -12.68 3.66
N LYS A 78 -12.31 -11.70 3.44
CA LYS A 78 -13.42 -11.33 4.36
C LYS A 78 -14.55 -10.69 3.55
N PRO A 79 -15.73 -10.39 4.15
CA PRO A 79 -16.79 -9.68 3.44
C PRO A 79 -16.26 -8.43 2.73
N ASN A 80 -16.66 -8.24 1.47
CA ASN A 80 -16.28 -7.13 0.58
C ASN A 80 -14.77 -7.00 0.27
N PHE A 81 -13.95 -8.02 0.59
CA PHE A 81 -12.50 -7.93 0.43
C PHE A 81 -11.86 -9.27 0.07
N MET A 82 -10.94 -9.22 -0.88
CA MET A 82 -10.02 -10.31 -1.22
C MET A 82 -8.67 -9.73 -1.62
N SER A 83 -7.57 -10.35 -1.17
CA SER A 83 -6.21 -9.89 -1.49
C SER A 83 -5.22 -11.05 -1.54
N ASP A 84 -4.11 -10.84 -2.25
CA ASP A 84 -2.90 -11.66 -2.18
C ASP A 84 -3.14 -13.14 -2.49
N LEU A 85 -4.00 -13.44 -3.47
CA LEU A 85 -4.23 -14.82 -3.91
C LEU A 85 -2.95 -15.43 -4.50
N PHE A 86 -2.54 -16.56 -3.98
CA PHE A 86 -1.45 -17.37 -4.53
C PHE A 86 -1.86 -18.83 -4.72
N VAL A 87 -1.15 -19.52 -5.59
CA VAL A 87 -1.31 -20.96 -5.82
C VAL A 87 -0.06 -21.71 -5.38
N VAL A 88 -0.24 -22.96 -4.93
CA VAL A 88 0.83 -23.85 -4.51
C VAL A 88 1.02 -24.92 -5.59
N PRO A 89 2.20 -25.04 -6.20
CA PRO A 89 2.46 -26.10 -7.16
C PRO A 89 2.25 -27.51 -6.56
N PRO A 90 1.75 -28.48 -7.33
CA PRO A 90 1.58 -28.46 -8.78
C PRO A 90 0.26 -27.86 -9.29
N TYR A 91 -0.56 -27.28 -8.42
CA TYR A 91 -1.82 -26.66 -8.81
C TYR A 91 -1.57 -25.46 -9.76
N LYS A 92 -2.36 -25.33 -10.83
CA LYS A 92 -2.14 -24.32 -11.88
C LYS A 92 -3.40 -23.53 -12.26
N ASP A 93 -4.59 -23.98 -11.86
CA ASP A 93 -5.86 -23.34 -12.25
C ASP A 93 -6.15 -22.09 -11.40
N TYR A 94 -5.35 -21.04 -11.62
CA TYR A 94 -5.54 -19.77 -10.93
C TYR A 94 -6.89 -19.13 -11.27
N GLU A 95 -7.30 -19.17 -12.55
CA GLU A 95 -8.56 -18.58 -13.02
C GLU A 95 -9.78 -19.26 -12.38
N GLY A 96 -9.77 -20.59 -12.30
CA GLY A 96 -10.81 -21.35 -11.61
C GLY A 96 -10.88 -21.02 -10.12
N LEU A 97 -9.74 -20.79 -9.44
CA LEU A 97 -9.73 -20.34 -8.05
C LEU A 97 -10.34 -18.94 -7.91
N VAL A 98 -9.93 -17.99 -8.75
CA VAL A 98 -10.49 -16.63 -8.75
C VAL A 98 -12.03 -16.68 -8.87
N HIS A 99 -12.55 -17.49 -9.80
CA HIS A 99 -14.00 -17.64 -10.01
C HIS A 99 -14.71 -18.15 -8.73
N LYS A 100 -14.23 -19.24 -8.15
CA LYS A 100 -14.82 -19.85 -6.95
C LYS A 100 -14.75 -18.92 -5.73
N LEU A 101 -13.61 -18.28 -5.53
CA LEU A 101 -13.41 -17.35 -4.42
C LEU A 101 -14.28 -16.10 -4.56
N LEU A 102 -14.33 -15.49 -5.74
CA LEU A 102 -15.14 -14.31 -5.96
C LEU A 102 -16.64 -14.61 -5.78
N ASN A 103 -17.09 -15.79 -6.23
CA ASN A 103 -18.47 -16.24 -5.98
C ASN A 103 -18.75 -16.42 -4.48
N TYR A 104 -17.78 -16.96 -3.74
CA TYR A 104 -17.92 -17.07 -2.29
C TYR A 104 -17.95 -15.70 -1.62
N VAL A 105 -17.03 -14.78 -1.97
CA VAL A 105 -17.02 -13.41 -1.41
C VAL A 105 -18.34 -12.70 -1.69
N LYS A 106 -18.91 -12.83 -2.91
CA LYS A 106 -20.23 -12.28 -3.25
C LYS A 106 -21.34 -12.77 -2.33
N LYS A 107 -21.29 -14.05 -1.91
CA LYS A 107 -22.31 -14.63 -1.00
C LYS A 107 -22.22 -14.07 0.41
N ILE A 108 -21.01 -13.75 0.90
CA ILE A 108 -20.79 -13.27 2.27
C ILE A 108 -20.76 -11.75 2.39
N SER A 109 -20.76 -11.04 1.25
CA SER A 109 -20.67 -9.58 1.19
C SER A 109 -22.03 -8.92 1.17
N ALA A 110 -22.11 -7.68 1.66
CA ALA A 110 -23.32 -6.87 1.51
C ALA A 110 -23.57 -6.54 0.02
N THR A 111 -24.81 -6.65 -0.43
CA THR A 111 -25.19 -6.44 -1.85
C THR A 111 -25.05 -5.00 -2.33
N GLU A 112 -24.85 -4.07 -1.40
CA GLU A 112 -24.78 -2.64 -1.67
C GLU A 112 -23.36 -2.11 -1.83
N ASP A 113 -22.36 -2.87 -1.37
CA ASP A 113 -20.97 -2.47 -1.35
C ASP A 113 -20.18 -3.06 -2.53
N LYS A 114 -19.05 -2.43 -2.82
CA LYS A 114 -18.07 -2.97 -3.74
C LYS A 114 -17.27 -4.09 -3.06
N ILE A 115 -16.93 -5.13 -3.80
CA ILE A 115 -15.91 -6.09 -3.39
C ILE A 115 -14.57 -5.55 -3.90
N ILE A 116 -13.66 -5.27 -2.98
CA ILE A 116 -12.31 -4.81 -3.30
C ILE A 116 -11.39 -6.02 -3.47
N VAL A 117 -10.62 -6.03 -4.54
CA VAL A 117 -9.63 -7.05 -4.85
C VAL A 117 -8.28 -6.34 -4.95
N ARG A 118 -7.35 -6.63 -4.02
CA ARG A 118 -6.03 -5.99 -4.00
C ARG A 118 -4.91 -6.91 -4.45
N GLU A 119 -3.77 -6.31 -4.72
CA GLU A 119 -2.49 -6.99 -5.02
C GLU A 119 -2.58 -7.94 -6.23
N VAL A 120 -3.34 -7.56 -7.27
CA VAL A 120 -3.42 -8.31 -8.51
C VAL A 120 -2.22 -7.98 -9.40
N VAL A 121 -1.48 -9.00 -9.80
CA VAL A 121 -0.40 -8.84 -10.80
C VAL A 121 -0.96 -8.77 -12.20
N GLU A 122 -0.24 -8.09 -13.08
CA GLU A 122 -0.66 -7.80 -14.45
C GLU A 122 -1.07 -9.07 -15.23
N GLU A 123 -0.35 -10.18 -15.04
CA GLU A 123 -0.63 -11.47 -15.69
C GLU A 123 -1.99 -12.09 -15.32
N HIS A 124 -2.57 -11.70 -14.17
CA HIS A 124 -3.83 -12.25 -13.67
C HIS A 124 -5.03 -11.32 -13.87
N VAL A 125 -4.81 -10.07 -14.33
CA VAL A 125 -5.88 -9.08 -14.53
C VAL A 125 -6.99 -9.60 -15.45
N ALA A 126 -6.64 -10.38 -16.47
CA ALA A 126 -7.62 -10.93 -17.42
C ALA A 126 -8.64 -11.84 -16.72
N ALA A 127 -8.21 -12.70 -15.79
CA ALA A 127 -9.09 -13.59 -15.04
C ALA A 127 -10.16 -12.82 -14.24
N TYR A 128 -9.76 -11.75 -13.57
CA TYR A 128 -10.70 -10.90 -12.82
C TYR A 128 -11.63 -10.09 -13.72
N LYS A 129 -11.13 -9.57 -14.85
CA LYS A 129 -11.96 -8.83 -15.82
C LYS A 129 -13.05 -9.70 -16.44
N GLN A 130 -12.77 -10.96 -16.75
CA GLN A 130 -13.75 -11.92 -17.28
C GLN A 130 -14.92 -12.15 -16.30
N LEU A 131 -14.68 -11.97 -15.01
CA LEU A 131 -15.69 -12.10 -13.95
C LEU A 131 -16.41 -10.77 -13.63
N GLY A 132 -16.14 -9.71 -14.41
CA GLY A 132 -16.76 -8.40 -14.25
C GLY A 132 -16.06 -7.45 -13.29
N CYS A 133 -14.86 -7.79 -12.82
CA CYS A 133 -14.06 -6.84 -12.05
C CYS A 133 -13.53 -5.70 -12.93
N LYS A 134 -13.54 -4.50 -12.40
CA LYS A 134 -12.99 -3.28 -13.02
C LYS A 134 -11.69 -2.89 -12.31
N ILE A 135 -10.74 -2.30 -13.04
CA ILE A 135 -9.53 -1.73 -12.45
C ILE A 135 -9.94 -0.48 -11.66
N GLN A 136 -9.54 -0.43 -10.40
CA GLN A 136 -9.69 0.72 -9.53
C GLN A 136 -8.46 1.62 -9.62
N GLU A 137 -7.29 1.05 -9.39
CA GLU A 137 -6.02 1.76 -9.36
C GLU A 137 -4.88 0.87 -9.87
N VAL A 138 -3.87 1.51 -10.44
CA VAL A 138 -2.66 0.84 -10.91
C VAL A 138 -1.48 1.54 -10.27
N ASN A 139 -0.78 0.84 -9.39
CA ASN A 139 0.34 1.38 -8.61
C ASN A 139 1.67 0.79 -9.09
N VAL A 140 2.71 1.61 -9.00
CA VAL A 140 4.09 1.22 -9.27
C VAL A 140 4.91 1.46 -8.00
N TRP A 141 5.52 0.42 -7.50
CA TRP A 141 6.52 0.55 -6.46
C TRP A 141 7.82 1.07 -7.07
N MET A 142 8.46 2.00 -6.36
CA MET A 142 9.75 2.54 -6.76
C MET A 142 10.71 2.51 -5.59
N ILE A 143 11.97 2.21 -5.88
CA ILE A 143 13.05 2.09 -4.89
C ILE A 143 14.32 2.77 -5.37
N ARG A 144 15.09 3.26 -4.42
CA ARG A 144 16.48 3.64 -4.68
C ARG A 144 17.37 3.41 -3.45
N PRO A 145 18.71 3.26 -3.63
CA PRO A 145 19.67 3.33 -2.52
C PRO A 145 19.59 4.69 -1.84
N THR A 146 19.79 4.71 -0.53
CA THR A 146 20.01 5.94 0.21
C THR A 146 21.49 6.33 0.14
N GLU A 147 21.77 7.62 0.12
CA GLU A 147 23.13 8.17 0.11
C GLU A 147 23.16 9.60 0.65
N PRO A 148 24.29 10.08 1.15
CA PRO A 148 24.45 11.48 1.47
C PRO A 148 24.25 12.35 0.22
N MET A 149 23.30 13.29 0.29
CA MET A 149 22.97 14.21 -0.80
C MET A 149 22.84 15.63 -0.28
N LYS A 150 23.13 16.62 -1.13
CA LYS A 150 22.91 18.03 -0.81
C LYS A 150 21.48 18.43 -1.17
N ALA A 151 20.62 18.56 -0.16
CA ALA A 151 19.27 19.12 -0.33
C ALA A 151 19.33 20.64 -0.32
N ILE A 152 18.95 21.27 -1.43
CA ILE A 152 18.97 22.74 -1.58
C ILE A 152 17.53 23.22 -1.51
N LEU A 153 17.20 23.96 -0.43
CA LEU A 153 15.90 24.62 -0.28
C LEU A 153 15.87 25.88 -1.13
N PRO A 154 14.88 26.09 -1.99
CA PRO A 154 14.74 27.33 -2.75
C PRO A 154 14.55 28.56 -1.84
N GLU A 155 14.96 29.74 -2.32
CA GLU A 155 14.77 31.01 -1.61
C GLU A 155 13.29 31.32 -1.40
N GLY A 156 12.99 32.01 -0.31
CA GLY A 156 11.61 32.36 0.08
C GLY A 156 10.87 31.26 0.86
N TYR A 157 11.53 30.14 1.13
CA TYR A 157 10.97 29.03 1.90
C TYR A 157 11.83 28.68 3.11
N SER A 158 11.19 28.16 4.13
CA SER A 158 11.85 27.49 5.26
C SER A 158 11.35 26.06 5.38
N SER A 159 12.08 25.23 6.13
CA SER A 159 11.72 23.83 6.31
C SER A 159 12.06 23.37 7.72
N ARG A 160 11.17 22.58 8.30
CA ARG A 160 11.32 21.97 9.62
C ARG A 160 10.76 20.55 9.66
N ALA A 161 11.03 19.84 10.75
CA ALA A 161 10.36 18.58 11.04
C ALA A 161 8.83 18.78 11.17
N VAL A 162 8.09 17.71 10.93
CA VAL A 162 6.62 17.68 11.15
C VAL A 162 6.34 17.79 12.64
N SER A 163 5.32 18.54 13.01
CA SER A 163 4.81 18.66 14.38
C SER A 163 3.41 18.05 14.48
N SER A 164 3.02 17.61 15.66
CA SER A 164 1.65 17.16 15.94
C SER A 164 0.58 18.26 15.73
N GLU A 165 0.98 19.53 15.71
CA GLU A 165 0.10 20.66 15.47
C GLU A 165 -0.15 20.93 13.97
N ASP A 166 0.56 20.21 13.08
CA ASP A 166 0.47 20.38 11.63
C ASP A 166 -0.64 19.54 10.98
N ASP A 167 -1.31 18.70 11.73
CA ASP A 167 -2.24 17.67 11.24
C ASP A 167 -3.29 18.24 10.28
N ASN A 168 -3.97 19.31 10.68
CA ASN A 168 -5.00 19.97 9.89
C ASN A 168 -4.47 20.63 8.62
N ASP A 169 -3.31 21.31 8.71
CA ASP A 169 -2.70 22.01 7.57
C ASP A 169 -2.16 21.00 6.56
N ILE A 170 -1.56 19.90 7.03
CA ILE A 170 -1.10 18.80 6.17
C ILE A 170 -2.31 18.12 5.51
N ALA A 171 -3.38 17.81 6.24
CA ALA A 171 -4.59 17.20 5.67
C ALA A 171 -5.21 18.07 4.57
N CYS A 172 -5.30 19.39 4.80
CA CYS A 172 -5.77 20.35 3.78
C CYS A 172 -4.85 20.37 2.55
N LEU A 173 -3.53 20.37 2.75
CA LEU A 173 -2.55 20.35 1.67
C LEU A 173 -2.65 19.06 0.85
N LEU A 174 -2.75 17.89 1.49
CA LEU A 174 -2.93 16.60 0.83
C LEU A 174 -4.18 16.61 -0.05
N MET A 175 -5.34 17.02 0.53
CA MET A 175 -6.59 17.12 -0.21
C MET A 175 -6.47 18.04 -1.43
N LYS A 176 -5.90 19.25 -1.25
CA LYS A 176 -5.70 20.24 -2.33
C LYS A 176 -4.82 19.67 -3.44
N ALA A 177 -3.69 19.07 -3.08
CA ALA A 177 -2.72 18.54 -4.03
C ALA A 177 -3.26 17.34 -4.81
N TYR A 178 -3.92 16.39 -4.14
CA TYR A 178 -4.50 15.23 -4.80
C TYR A 178 -5.69 15.62 -5.71
N LYS A 179 -6.53 16.57 -5.28
CA LYS A 179 -7.61 17.08 -6.11
C LYS A 179 -7.13 17.76 -7.38
N ALA A 180 -5.98 18.41 -7.34
CA ALA A 180 -5.38 19.06 -8.50
C ALA A 180 -4.62 18.09 -9.43
N ASN A 181 -4.33 16.88 -8.98
CA ASN A 181 -3.55 15.90 -9.75
C ASN A 181 -4.49 14.94 -10.51
N PRO A 182 -4.49 14.97 -11.87
CA PRO A 182 -5.43 14.17 -12.70
C PRO A 182 -5.19 12.64 -12.58
N ALA A 183 -4.08 12.19 -12.01
CA ALA A 183 -3.85 10.78 -11.76
C ALA A 183 -4.79 10.21 -10.69
N TYR A 184 -5.28 11.04 -9.77
CA TYR A 184 -6.19 10.64 -8.71
C TYR A 184 -7.65 10.78 -9.16
N LYS A 185 -8.28 9.68 -9.55
CA LYS A 185 -9.68 9.66 -9.99
C LYS A 185 -10.68 9.80 -8.84
N GLN A 186 -10.29 9.41 -7.65
CA GLN A 186 -11.09 9.55 -6.42
C GLN A 186 -10.22 10.24 -5.38
N VAL A 187 -10.74 11.31 -4.82
CA VAL A 187 -10.08 12.12 -3.79
C VAL A 187 -10.90 11.99 -2.52
N GLY A 188 -10.23 11.70 -1.41
CA GLY A 188 -10.86 11.62 -0.09
C GLY A 188 -11.37 12.98 0.42
N THR A 189 -12.13 12.94 1.48
CA THR A 189 -12.54 14.12 2.24
C THR A 189 -11.38 14.65 3.09
N LYS A 190 -11.54 15.83 3.67
CA LYS A 190 -10.56 16.36 4.63
C LYS A 190 -10.41 15.42 5.83
N GLU A 191 -11.51 14.86 6.29
CA GLU A 191 -11.56 13.92 7.41
C GLU A 191 -10.78 12.64 7.14
N ASP A 192 -10.86 12.10 5.90
CA ASP A 192 -10.06 10.93 5.49
C ASP A 192 -8.56 11.25 5.55
N TYR A 193 -8.16 12.43 5.06
CA TYR A 193 -6.74 12.83 5.13
C TYR A 193 -6.28 13.17 6.53
N LEU A 194 -7.16 13.74 7.37
CA LEU A 194 -6.85 13.98 8.78
C LEU A 194 -6.63 12.67 9.54
N LEU A 195 -7.47 11.65 9.29
CA LEU A 195 -7.26 10.31 9.84
C LEU A 195 -5.89 9.75 9.42
N HIS A 196 -5.57 9.82 8.13
CA HIS A 196 -4.29 9.36 7.57
C HIS A 196 -3.08 10.07 8.20
N VAL A 197 -3.15 11.39 8.42
CA VAL A 197 -2.08 12.16 9.08
C VAL A 197 -1.97 11.78 10.55
N ASN A 198 -3.09 11.57 11.24
CA ASN A 198 -3.08 11.19 12.65
C ASN A 198 -2.49 9.78 12.86
N GLU A 199 -2.80 8.82 12.01
CA GLU A 199 -2.17 7.49 12.01
C GLU A 199 -0.65 7.59 11.84
N PHE A 200 -0.20 8.45 10.92
CA PHE A 200 1.21 8.76 10.74
C PHE A 200 1.84 9.36 12.02
N LEU A 201 1.22 10.37 12.61
CA LEU A 201 1.73 11.04 13.81
C LEU A 201 1.77 10.09 15.03
N ASP A 202 0.80 9.19 15.16
CA ASP A 202 0.76 8.21 16.24
C ASP A 202 1.89 7.17 16.11
N GLN A 203 2.21 6.72 14.90
CA GLN A 203 3.37 5.86 14.66
C GLN A 203 4.69 6.57 15.00
N HIS A 204 4.80 7.86 14.69
CA HIS A 204 6.00 8.66 14.96
C HIS A 204 6.28 8.90 16.44
N LYS A 205 5.25 8.92 17.30
CA LYS A 205 5.43 9.01 18.77
C LYS A 205 6.33 7.92 19.31
N HIS A 206 6.38 6.79 18.63
CA HIS A 206 7.15 5.60 19.04
C HIS A 206 8.45 5.39 18.24
N ASN A 207 8.65 6.11 17.14
CA ASN A 207 9.82 5.98 16.27
C ASN A 207 10.50 7.32 15.98
N LYS A 208 11.34 7.78 16.91
CA LYS A 208 12.09 9.07 16.80
C LYS A 208 13.05 9.13 15.61
N ILE A 209 13.36 8.01 14.98
CA ILE A 209 14.21 7.99 13.79
C ILE A 209 13.42 8.53 12.60
N MET A 210 12.15 8.18 12.49
CA MET A 210 11.26 8.64 11.41
C MET A 210 10.99 10.15 11.45
N ASP A 211 11.02 10.80 12.62
CA ASP A 211 10.90 12.26 12.76
C ASP A 211 11.94 13.03 11.95
N LYS A 212 13.13 12.43 11.75
CA LYS A 212 14.22 13.07 10.99
C LYS A 212 13.99 13.07 9.50
N TYR A 213 13.16 12.18 8.98
CA TYR A 213 12.95 12.00 7.54
C TYR A 213 11.75 12.78 7.03
N SER A 214 10.73 12.96 7.89
CA SER A 214 9.51 13.69 7.56
C SER A 214 9.72 15.19 7.71
N ARG A 215 9.28 15.97 6.72
CA ARG A 215 9.45 17.43 6.72
C ARG A 215 8.29 18.15 6.11
N VAL A 216 8.07 19.35 6.62
CA VAL A 216 7.25 20.37 5.97
C VAL A 216 8.11 21.47 5.36
N VAL A 217 7.62 22.08 4.30
CA VAL A 217 8.12 23.32 3.70
C VAL A 217 7.10 24.42 3.90
N ILE A 218 7.56 25.59 4.32
CA ILE A 218 6.75 26.75 4.67
C ILE A 218 7.10 27.90 3.74
N ASP A 219 6.10 28.58 3.18
CA ASP A 219 6.28 29.86 2.48
C ASP A 219 6.53 30.96 3.52
N ASN A 220 7.71 31.56 3.52
CA ASN A 220 8.12 32.59 4.49
C ASN A 220 7.26 33.86 4.42
N ARG A 221 6.55 34.08 3.33
CA ARG A 221 5.70 35.27 3.15
C ARG A 221 4.35 35.09 3.82
N THR A 222 3.78 33.87 3.76
CA THR A 222 2.42 33.59 4.24
C THR A 222 2.40 32.80 5.53
N ASN A 223 3.54 32.21 5.90
CA ASN A 223 3.70 31.25 6.98
C ASN A 223 2.86 29.97 6.84
N ASN A 224 2.39 29.66 5.62
CA ASN A 224 1.62 28.45 5.34
C ASN A 224 2.51 27.27 4.98
N ILE A 225 2.10 26.05 5.35
CA ILE A 225 2.71 24.81 4.87
C ILE A 225 2.32 24.64 3.40
N VAL A 226 3.34 24.58 2.52
CA VAL A 226 3.18 24.47 1.06
C VAL A 226 3.83 23.23 0.48
N GLY A 227 4.46 22.42 1.30
CA GLY A 227 5.03 21.13 0.90
C GLY A 227 5.20 20.22 2.09
N VAL A 228 5.04 18.93 1.88
CA VAL A 228 5.25 17.92 2.91
C VAL A 228 5.80 16.63 2.30
N CYS A 229 6.69 15.98 3.04
CA CYS A 229 7.13 14.62 2.80
C CYS A 229 6.97 13.85 4.10
N LEU A 230 6.08 12.85 4.12
CA LEU A 230 5.82 11.99 5.26
C LEU A 230 6.48 10.64 5.04
N HIS A 231 7.19 10.16 6.05
CA HIS A 231 7.83 8.85 6.05
C HIS A 231 7.32 7.99 7.18
N MET A 232 7.11 6.73 6.89
CA MET A 232 6.86 5.70 7.90
C MET A 232 7.85 4.55 7.71
N GLU A 233 8.04 3.76 8.73
CA GLU A 233 8.65 2.45 8.59
C GLU A 233 7.56 1.46 8.15
N PHE A 234 7.78 0.81 7.02
CA PHE A 234 6.87 -0.19 6.51
C PHE A 234 7.69 -1.36 5.99
N GLU A 235 7.50 -2.52 6.59
CA GLU A 235 8.19 -3.74 6.18
C GLU A 235 9.73 -3.57 6.15
N ASP A 236 10.30 -3.18 7.28
CA ASP A 236 11.75 -3.02 7.54
C ASP A 236 12.45 -1.90 6.76
N TYR A 237 11.72 -1.07 6.00
CA TYR A 237 12.30 0.01 5.20
C TYR A 237 11.52 1.32 5.36
N PRO A 238 12.20 2.48 5.20
CA PRO A 238 11.50 3.74 5.10
C PRO A 238 10.66 3.79 3.82
N LEU A 239 9.39 4.06 4.01
CA LEU A 239 8.42 4.29 2.96
C LEU A 239 8.05 5.78 2.93
N ILE A 240 8.23 6.42 1.78
CA ILE A 240 7.63 7.74 1.54
C ILE A 240 6.13 7.53 1.36
N MET A 241 5.39 7.79 2.42
CA MET A 241 3.94 7.61 2.46
C MET A 241 3.21 8.70 1.67
N SER A 242 3.68 9.94 1.80
CA SER A 242 3.14 11.08 1.06
C SER A 242 4.24 12.07 0.71
N LEU A 243 4.26 12.51 -0.54
CA LEU A 243 5.08 13.61 -1.02
C LEU A 243 4.19 14.53 -1.85
N VAL A 244 3.86 15.69 -1.31
CA VAL A 244 3.03 16.67 -2.00
C VAL A 244 3.60 18.08 -1.90
N VAL A 245 3.33 18.88 -2.93
CA VAL A 245 3.60 20.31 -2.97
C VAL A 245 2.31 21.00 -3.41
N ASP A 246 1.96 22.09 -2.74
CA ASP A 246 0.83 22.92 -3.11
C ASP A 246 0.87 23.26 -4.60
N PRO A 247 -0.23 23.06 -5.36
CA PRO A 247 -0.27 23.33 -6.80
C PRO A 247 0.26 24.73 -7.18
N ASP A 248 0.00 25.75 -6.36
CA ASP A 248 0.45 27.13 -6.59
C ASP A 248 1.96 27.34 -6.35
N HIS A 249 2.62 26.34 -5.74
CA HIS A 249 4.05 26.34 -5.41
C HIS A 249 4.86 25.24 -6.14
N GLN A 250 4.22 24.50 -7.04
CA GLN A 250 4.91 23.49 -7.86
C GLN A 250 5.90 24.11 -8.84
N GLN A 251 6.78 23.26 -9.43
CA GLN A 251 7.83 23.64 -10.38
C GLN A 251 8.87 24.66 -9.84
N ARG A 252 8.92 24.85 -8.52
CA ARG A 252 9.90 25.71 -7.83
C ARG A 252 11.01 24.91 -7.13
N GLY A 253 11.13 23.62 -7.39
CA GLY A 253 12.14 22.73 -6.80
C GLY A 253 11.82 22.17 -5.42
N LEU A 254 10.65 22.48 -4.83
CA LEU A 254 10.28 22.02 -3.48
C LEU A 254 10.17 20.51 -3.37
N GLY A 255 9.55 19.84 -4.35
CA GLY A 255 9.44 18.38 -4.37
C GLY A 255 10.81 17.70 -4.45
N ARG A 256 11.72 18.27 -5.27
CA ARG A 256 13.13 17.79 -5.34
C ARG A 256 13.83 17.97 -4.01
N TYR A 257 13.70 19.13 -3.37
CA TYR A 257 14.26 19.38 -2.05
C TYR A 257 13.78 18.35 -1.03
N LEU A 258 12.47 18.17 -0.89
CA LEU A 258 11.86 17.25 0.05
C LEU A 258 12.37 15.82 -0.16
N LEU A 259 12.38 15.36 -1.41
CA LEU A 259 12.83 14.01 -1.75
C LEU A 259 14.34 13.82 -1.53
N THR A 260 15.15 14.81 -1.90
CA THR A 260 16.62 14.76 -1.66
C THR A 260 16.93 14.78 -0.17
N HIS A 261 16.20 15.57 0.61
CA HIS A 261 16.32 15.58 2.07
C HIS A 261 16.00 14.21 2.67
N SER A 262 14.93 13.59 2.20
CA SER A 262 14.48 12.27 2.61
C SER A 262 15.58 11.21 2.39
N ILE A 263 16.11 11.14 1.17
CA ILE A 263 17.16 10.20 0.79
C ILE A 263 18.42 10.41 1.65
N HIS A 264 18.84 11.67 1.82
CA HIS A 264 20.00 12.03 2.63
C HIS A 264 19.81 11.62 4.10
N SER A 265 18.68 11.97 4.68
CA SER A 265 18.43 11.75 6.11
C SER A 265 18.32 10.27 6.46
N SER A 266 17.75 9.44 5.57
CA SER A 266 17.64 8.01 5.77
C SER A 266 18.95 7.23 5.56
N SER A 267 19.95 7.82 4.91
CA SER A 267 21.19 7.13 4.54
C SER A 267 22.06 6.66 5.71
N ALA A 268 21.90 7.25 6.89
CA ALA A 268 22.63 6.84 8.09
C ALA A 268 22.09 5.52 8.70
N TRP A 269 20.88 5.09 8.33
CA TRP A 269 20.17 4.02 9.02
C TRP A 269 19.66 2.93 8.10
N TYR A 270 19.36 3.26 6.86
CA TYR A 270 18.75 2.33 5.90
C TYR A 270 19.50 2.34 4.56
N PRO A 271 19.71 1.18 3.96
CA PRO A 271 20.42 1.09 2.67
C PRO A 271 19.56 1.55 1.49
N ALA A 272 18.26 1.61 1.65
CA ALA A 272 17.32 1.98 0.59
C ALA A 272 16.10 2.72 1.14
N THR A 273 15.42 3.49 0.29
CA THR A 273 14.09 4.07 0.53
C THR A 273 13.18 3.74 -0.64
N ARG A 274 11.88 3.72 -0.38
CA ARG A 274 10.87 3.32 -1.38
C ARG A 274 9.62 4.18 -1.31
N LEU A 275 8.83 4.10 -2.34
CA LEU A 275 7.51 4.71 -2.44
C LEU A 275 6.59 3.87 -3.32
N SER A 276 5.29 4.08 -3.19
CA SER A 276 4.28 3.60 -4.15
C SER A 276 3.61 4.80 -4.80
N VAL A 277 3.38 4.74 -6.11
CA VAL A 277 2.82 5.85 -6.87
C VAL A 277 1.87 5.33 -7.95
N ILE A 278 0.79 6.06 -8.19
CA ILE A 278 -0.12 5.77 -9.31
C ILE A 278 0.65 5.83 -10.64
N LYS A 279 0.47 4.84 -11.51
CA LYS A 279 1.23 4.62 -12.76
C LYS A 279 1.30 5.86 -13.67
N ASP A 280 0.24 6.66 -13.71
CA ASP A 280 0.14 7.83 -14.59
C ASP A 280 0.45 9.16 -13.88
N ASN A 281 1.03 9.11 -12.68
CA ASN A 281 1.38 10.30 -11.91
C ASN A 281 2.61 10.99 -12.49
N SER A 282 2.51 12.28 -12.79
CA SER A 282 3.61 13.10 -13.33
C SER A 282 4.84 13.17 -12.41
N ALA A 283 4.68 12.92 -11.11
CA ALA A 283 5.78 12.87 -10.14
C ALA A 283 6.77 11.73 -10.40
N ILE A 284 6.38 10.70 -11.15
CA ILE A 284 7.25 9.57 -11.52
C ILE A 284 8.55 10.08 -12.18
N LYS A 285 8.43 11.08 -13.07
CA LYS A 285 9.63 11.65 -13.69
C LYS A 285 10.60 12.24 -12.66
N LEU A 286 10.11 12.92 -11.63
CA LEU A 286 10.96 13.44 -10.55
C LEU A 286 11.66 12.31 -9.80
N TYR A 287 10.96 11.21 -9.54
CA TYR A 287 11.53 10.05 -8.86
C TYR A 287 12.63 9.41 -9.71
N GLU A 288 12.39 9.19 -11.01
CA GLU A 288 13.38 8.65 -11.94
C GLU A 288 14.60 9.57 -12.09
N ASP A 289 14.38 10.89 -12.19
CA ASP A 289 15.45 11.89 -12.27
C ASP A 289 16.34 11.90 -10.99
N LEU A 290 15.82 11.38 -9.88
CA LEU A 290 16.53 11.19 -8.63
C LEU A 290 17.01 9.74 -8.41
N GLY A 291 16.93 8.90 -9.43
CA GLY A 291 17.49 7.55 -9.41
C GLY A 291 16.60 6.48 -8.80
N PHE A 292 15.29 6.72 -8.65
CA PHE A 292 14.36 5.67 -8.27
C PHE A 292 14.14 4.72 -9.45
N LEU A 293 14.24 3.43 -9.18
CA LEU A 293 13.96 2.36 -10.12
C LEU A 293 12.51 1.90 -9.96
N ARG A 294 11.79 1.76 -11.06
CA ARG A 294 10.45 1.17 -11.06
C ARG A 294 10.52 -0.33 -10.84
N SER A 295 9.63 -0.83 -10.01
CA SER A 295 9.33 -2.23 -9.81
C SER A 295 8.08 -2.66 -10.61
N LYS A 296 7.55 -3.84 -10.28
CA LYS A 296 6.34 -4.35 -10.91
C LYS A 296 5.11 -3.49 -10.62
N THR A 297 4.20 -3.52 -11.57
CA THR A 297 2.88 -2.90 -11.44
C THR A 297 1.98 -3.78 -10.58
N ILE A 298 1.32 -3.17 -9.61
CA ILE A 298 0.31 -3.79 -8.75
C ILE A 298 -1.04 -3.13 -9.05
N ILE A 299 -2.07 -3.95 -9.15
CA ILE A 299 -3.37 -3.50 -9.62
C ILE A 299 -4.41 -3.81 -8.55
N ASP A 300 -5.07 -2.76 -8.08
CA ASP A 300 -6.26 -2.88 -7.27
C ASP A 300 -7.49 -2.87 -8.19
N MET A 301 -8.39 -3.81 -7.95
CA MET A 301 -9.61 -4.00 -8.74
C MET A 301 -10.83 -3.96 -7.82
N TYR A 302 -11.99 -3.84 -8.39
CA TYR A 302 -13.24 -3.97 -7.67
C TYR A 302 -14.30 -4.67 -8.51
N PHE A 303 -15.22 -5.35 -7.83
CA PHE A 303 -16.47 -5.85 -8.40
C PHE A 303 -17.63 -5.01 -7.86
N ALA A 304 -18.45 -4.43 -8.73
CA ALA A 304 -19.64 -3.67 -8.31
C ALA A 304 -20.79 -4.63 -8.03
N CYS A 305 -21.31 -4.62 -6.79
CA CYS A 305 -22.41 -5.49 -6.39
C CYS A 305 -23.78 -5.03 -6.94
N LYS A 306 -23.95 -3.73 -7.23
CA LYS A 306 -25.10 -3.17 -7.97
C LYS A 306 -24.76 -3.09 -9.45
N ARG A 307 -25.74 -3.43 -10.31
CA ARG A 307 -25.64 -3.03 -11.73
C ARG A 307 -25.76 -1.51 -11.78
N GLU A 308 -24.71 -0.87 -12.30
CA GLU A 308 -24.73 0.54 -12.68
C GLU A 308 -25.73 0.74 -13.82
#